data_f9a24be943ea160cf2b21ad11c3a2787
#
_entry.id   f9a24be943ea160cf2b21ad11c3a2787
#
_cell.length_a   1.000
_cell.length_b   1.000
_cell.length_c   1.000
_cell.angle_alpha   90.00
_cell.angle_beta   90.00
_cell.angle_gamma   90.00
#
_symmetry.space_group_name_H-M   'P 1'
#
loop_
_entity.id
_entity.type
_entity.pdbx_description
1 polymer ?
#
loop_
_entity_poly.entity_id
_entity_poly.type
_entity_poly.pdbx_seq_one_letter_code
_entity_poly.pdbx_strand_id
1 'polypeptide(L)'
;DVLGSRGLGDVYKRQDDDGLKAVKIRDAGGSVYEEPVSALVLAIGHSARDTFEMLFRRGVPMTSKAFSVGVRIEHPQSLIDRAVYHDFAGHPKLGAADYKLAVHLPDGRSAYTFCMCPGGVVVPAASEEGRVVTNGMSYYARDRENANSALLVGVGPENFGSDHPLSGMYWQRRLEENAFRAGGSTYAAPAQRVEDLLKGRPSVKGGEVVPSYARGVVWGGFEHVLPAFVTETLRLSIAEMDRKLHGFNFPDAVMTGVETRSSSPIRILRGDSLQSPLTGLYPCGEGAGYAGGIVSAAADGIRVALAVLQKHAE
;
A
#
# COMPACT_ATOMS: atom_id res chain seq x y z
N ASP A 1 -11.69 13.22 -16.12
CA ASP A 1 -10.77 14.35 -15.95
C ASP A 1 -9.73 13.95 -14.92
N VAL A 2 -8.55 13.60 -15.42
CA VAL A 2 -7.38 13.35 -14.59
C VAL A 2 -6.93 14.70 -14.07
N LEU A 3 -7.12 14.94 -12.79
CA LEU A 3 -6.41 16.01 -12.10
C LEU A 3 -4.92 15.72 -12.22
N GLY A 4 -4.28 16.38 -13.16
CA GLY A 4 -2.83 16.32 -13.36
C GLY A 4 -2.17 16.62 -12.01
N SER A 5 -1.35 15.68 -11.55
CA SER A 5 -0.50 15.85 -10.39
C SER A 5 0.40 17.06 -10.66
N ARG A 6 0.05 18.21 -10.08
CA ARG A 6 0.96 19.35 -10.00
C ARG A 6 2.08 18.91 -9.06
N GLY A 7 3.19 18.47 -9.65
CA GLY A 7 4.37 18.11 -8.87
C GLY A 7 4.80 19.32 -8.03
N LEU A 8 4.90 19.13 -6.73
CA LEU A 8 5.61 20.05 -5.85
C LEU A 8 7.09 20.00 -6.29
N GLY A 9 7.48 20.89 -7.19
CA GLY A 9 8.88 21.11 -7.51
C GLY A 9 9.60 21.66 -6.28
N ASP A 10 10.78 21.18 -6.07
CA ASP A 10 11.78 21.56 -5.06
C ASP A 10 11.31 22.53 -3.97
N VAL A 11 10.94 21.98 -2.80
CA VAL A 11 10.80 22.77 -1.57
C VAL A 11 12.17 23.33 -1.22
N TYR A 12 12.39 24.60 -1.45
CA TYR A 12 13.66 25.27 -1.12
C TYR A 12 13.64 25.64 0.35
N LYS A 13 14.53 25.02 1.11
CA LYS A 13 14.83 25.40 2.47
C LYS A 13 15.75 26.63 2.42
N ARG A 14 15.23 27.83 2.58
CA ARG A 14 16.02 28.93 3.11
C ARG A 14 15.99 28.76 4.62
N GLN A 15 17.01 28.09 5.17
CA GLN A 15 17.26 28.02 6.61
C GLN A 15 18.11 29.23 7.01
N ASP A 16 17.58 30.01 7.88
CA ASP A 16 18.26 30.56 9.02
C ASP A 16 17.84 29.74 10.26
N ASP A 17 18.37 30.01 11.44
CA ASP A 17 18.07 29.28 12.69
C ASP A 17 16.57 29.25 13.06
N ASP A 18 15.70 29.93 12.32
CA ASP A 18 14.28 30.18 12.61
C ASP A 18 13.28 29.25 11.84
N GLY A 19 13.69 28.33 10.97
CA GLY A 19 12.81 27.35 10.31
C GLY A 19 12.45 27.63 8.85
N LEU A 20 11.27 27.12 8.42
CA LEU A 20 10.78 27.24 7.04
C LEU A 20 10.30 28.66 6.77
N LYS A 21 10.77 29.28 5.67
CA LYS A 21 10.40 30.65 5.27
C LYS A 21 9.63 30.70 3.96
N ALA A 22 9.92 29.79 3.04
CA ALA A 22 9.27 29.76 1.74
C ALA A 22 9.30 28.35 1.12
N VAL A 23 8.41 28.13 0.17
CA VAL A 23 8.42 26.97 -0.71
C VAL A 23 8.67 27.41 -2.15
N LYS A 24 9.55 26.69 -2.83
CA LYS A 24 9.79 26.89 -4.26
C LYS A 24 8.89 25.96 -5.04
N ILE A 25 8.06 26.52 -5.89
CA ILE A 25 7.04 25.80 -6.64
C ILE A 25 7.42 25.82 -8.12
N ARG A 26 7.36 24.64 -8.76
CA ARG A 26 7.41 24.54 -10.23
C ARG A 26 6.01 24.23 -10.72
N ASP A 27 5.44 25.08 -11.54
CA ASP A 27 4.12 24.83 -12.14
C ASP A 27 4.18 23.83 -13.30
N ALA A 28 3.01 23.46 -13.83
CA ALA A 28 2.92 22.53 -14.96
C ALA A 28 3.53 23.07 -16.25
N GLY A 29 3.69 24.38 -16.39
CA GLY A 29 4.35 25.06 -17.51
C GLY A 29 5.88 25.12 -17.38
N GLY A 30 6.43 24.64 -16.25
CA GLY A 30 7.85 24.67 -15.96
C GLY A 30 8.35 25.95 -15.30
N SER A 31 7.48 26.95 -15.09
CA SER A 31 7.83 28.20 -14.41
C SER A 31 8.09 27.93 -12.93
N VAL A 32 9.11 28.56 -12.39
CA VAL A 32 9.52 28.38 -10.99
C VAL A 32 9.36 29.70 -10.24
N TYR A 33 8.62 29.65 -9.14
CA TYR A 33 8.44 30.81 -8.25
C TYR A 33 8.58 30.41 -6.80
N GLU A 34 8.76 31.37 -5.95
CA GLU A 34 8.90 31.20 -4.49
C GLU A 34 7.67 31.77 -3.79
N GLU A 35 7.06 30.97 -2.90
CA GLU A 35 5.92 31.36 -2.09
C GLU A 35 6.35 31.44 -0.63
N PRO A 36 6.33 32.62 0.00
CA PRO A 36 6.59 32.75 1.43
C PRO A 36 5.53 32.01 2.25
N VAL A 37 5.97 31.23 3.25
CA VAL A 37 5.06 30.47 4.11
C VAL A 37 5.52 30.49 5.56
N SER A 38 4.57 30.63 6.48
CA SER A 38 4.80 30.47 7.93
C SER A 38 4.53 29.04 8.41
N ALA A 39 3.70 28.28 7.67
CA ALA A 39 3.40 26.89 7.94
C ALA A 39 3.21 26.12 6.62
N LEU A 40 3.77 24.91 6.55
CA LEU A 40 3.60 23.98 5.45
C LEU A 40 3.09 22.63 5.99
N VAL A 41 1.87 22.24 5.61
CA VAL A 41 1.34 20.91 5.88
C VAL A 41 1.80 19.97 4.75
N LEU A 42 2.62 18.99 5.10
CA LEU A 42 3.20 18.04 4.17
C LEU A 42 2.36 16.74 4.13
N ALA A 43 1.37 16.68 3.24
CA ALA A 43 0.40 15.59 3.11
C ALA A 43 0.51 14.89 1.73
N ILE A 44 1.71 14.46 1.36
CA ILE A 44 2.10 14.01 0.02
C ILE A 44 1.68 12.57 -0.34
N GLY A 45 1.14 11.80 0.62
CA GLY A 45 0.90 10.36 0.44
C GLY A 45 2.18 9.54 0.37
N HIS A 46 2.05 8.20 0.38
CA HIS A 46 3.22 7.30 0.44
C HIS A 46 3.90 7.05 -0.92
N SER A 47 3.31 7.48 -2.03
CA SER A 47 3.85 7.23 -3.38
C SER A 47 4.74 8.36 -3.92
N ALA A 48 4.87 9.48 -3.22
CA ALA A 48 5.71 10.62 -3.60
C ALA A 48 7.20 10.37 -3.26
N ARG A 49 7.76 9.33 -3.86
CA ARG A 49 9.10 8.81 -3.51
C ARG A 49 10.24 9.75 -3.86
N ASP A 50 10.13 10.47 -4.95
CA ASP A 50 11.02 11.55 -5.36
C ASP A 50 11.06 12.69 -4.32
N THR A 51 9.89 13.03 -3.78
CA THR A 51 9.75 14.02 -2.71
C THR A 51 10.41 13.54 -1.41
N PHE A 52 10.26 12.25 -1.03
CA PHE A 52 10.98 11.73 0.15
C PHE A 52 12.49 11.79 -0.03
N GLU A 53 13.02 11.45 -1.20
CA GLU A 53 14.45 11.57 -1.49
C GLU A 53 14.91 13.03 -1.43
N MET A 54 14.13 13.95 -1.97
CA MET A 54 14.40 15.39 -1.92
C MET A 54 14.42 15.89 -0.47
N LEU A 55 13.40 15.56 0.32
CA LEU A 55 13.30 15.96 1.73
C LEU A 55 14.47 15.40 2.56
N PHE A 56 14.84 14.14 2.32
CA PHE A 56 15.99 13.51 2.98
C PHE A 56 17.30 14.24 2.66
N ARG A 57 17.57 14.50 1.36
CA ARG A 57 18.75 15.27 0.94
C ARG A 57 18.81 16.67 1.54
N ARG A 58 17.65 17.22 1.89
CA ARG A 58 17.54 18.54 2.54
C ARG A 58 17.59 18.49 4.06
N GLY A 59 17.88 17.32 4.62
CA GLY A 59 18.05 17.16 6.06
C GLY A 59 16.74 17.20 6.86
N VAL A 60 15.56 16.96 6.21
CA VAL A 60 14.32 16.78 6.96
C VAL A 60 14.40 15.50 7.78
N PRO A 61 14.23 15.57 9.11
CA PRO A 61 14.38 14.40 9.97
C PRO A 61 13.34 13.32 9.65
N MET A 62 13.80 12.11 9.38
CA MET A 62 12.93 10.97 9.12
C MET A 62 13.59 9.65 9.54
N THR A 63 12.78 8.63 9.73
CA THR A 63 13.22 7.28 10.09
C THR A 63 12.58 6.25 9.20
N SER A 64 13.21 5.10 9.05
CA SER A 64 12.60 3.90 8.49
C SER A 64 11.45 3.45 9.41
N LYS A 65 10.39 2.90 8.81
CA LYS A 65 9.19 2.45 9.50
C LYS A 65 8.78 1.07 8.99
N ALA A 66 8.38 0.19 9.90
CA ALA A 66 7.75 -1.08 9.55
C ALA A 66 6.47 -0.85 8.72
N PHE A 67 6.24 -1.73 7.75
CA PHE A 67 5.06 -1.75 6.89
C PHE A 67 4.69 -3.19 6.52
N SER A 68 3.89 -3.42 5.51
CA SER A 68 3.54 -4.78 5.10
C SER A 68 3.56 -4.91 3.59
N VAL A 69 3.89 -6.10 3.12
CA VAL A 69 3.93 -6.46 1.70
C VAL A 69 3.29 -7.82 1.46
N GLY A 70 2.83 -8.04 0.25
CA GLY A 70 2.25 -9.31 -0.14
C GLY A 70 1.64 -9.28 -1.52
N VAL A 71 0.45 -9.81 -1.63
CA VAL A 71 -0.29 -10.01 -2.88
C VAL A 71 -1.76 -9.60 -2.72
N ARG A 72 -2.47 -9.41 -3.83
CA ARG A 72 -3.94 -9.42 -3.86
C ARG A 72 -4.42 -10.85 -4.07
N ILE A 73 -5.35 -11.30 -3.23
CA ILE A 73 -6.01 -12.59 -3.38
C ILE A 73 -7.46 -12.37 -3.83
N GLU A 74 -7.87 -13.10 -4.85
CA GLU A 74 -9.21 -13.08 -5.44
C GLU A 74 -9.92 -14.41 -5.23
N HIS A 75 -11.17 -14.32 -4.80
CA HIS A 75 -12.09 -15.45 -4.66
C HIS A 75 -13.40 -15.14 -5.39
N PRO A 76 -14.19 -16.12 -5.83
CA PRO A 76 -15.57 -15.86 -6.25
C PRO A 76 -16.32 -15.16 -5.12
N GLN A 77 -17.01 -14.04 -5.39
CA GLN A 77 -17.80 -13.33 -4.37
C GLN A 77 -18.84 -14.26 -3.76
N SER A 78 -19.47 -15.11 -4.58
CA SER A 78 -20.48 -16.08 -4.12
C SER A 78 -19.94 -17.11 -3.12
N LEU A 79 -18.64 -17.45 -3.17
CA LEU A 79 -17.99 -18.30 -2.18
C LEU A 79 -17.87 -17.56 -0.85
N ILE A 80 -17.45 -16.30 -0.88
CA ILE A 80 -17.32 -15.46 0.31
C ILE A 80 -18.70 -15.19 0.93
N ASP A 81 -19.71 -14.91 0.12
CA ASP A 81 -21.10 -14.71 0.60
C ASP A 81 -21.59 -15.95 1.35
N ARG A 82 -21.38 -17.15 0.81
CA ARG A 82 -21.74 -18.41 1.49
C ARG A 82 -20.96 -18.64 2.76
N ALA A 83 -19.67 -18.32 2.77
CA ALA A 83 -18.83 -18.47 3.95
C ALA A 83 -19.23 -17.54 5.11
N VAL A 84 -19.72 -16.35 4.79
CA VAL A 84 -20.10 -15.33 5.78
C VAL A 84 -21.58 -15.41 6.17
N TYR A 85 -22.46 -15.56 5.19
CA TYR A 85 -23.92 -15.50 5.38
C TYR A 85 -24.61 -16.85 5.47
N HIS A 86 -23.90 -17.96 5.16
CA HIS A 86 -24.43 -19.32 5.17
C HIS A 86 -25.73 -19.44 4.35
N ASP A 87 -26.83 -19.87 4.96
CA ASP A 87 -28.14 -20.04 4.30
C ASP A 87 -28.77 -18.73 3.86
N PHE A 88 -28.29 -17.60 4.33
CA PHE A 88 -28.75 -16.27 3.93
C PHE A 88 -27.98 -15.65 2.75
N ALA A 89 -27.00 -16.38 2.20
CA ALA A 89 -26.27 -15.92 1.02
C ALA A 89 -27.23 -15.64 -0.14
N GLY A 90 -27.07 -14.47 -0.76
CA GLY A 90 -27.99 -14.01 -1.83
C GLY A 90 -29.29 -13.39 -1.37
N HIS A 91 -29.50 -13.20 -0.06
CA HIS A 91 -30.68 -12.50 0.44
C HIS A 91 -30.70 -11.03 -0.04
N PRO A 92 -31.80 -10.52 -0.61
CA PRO A 92 -31.82 -9.22 -1.29
C PRO A 92 -31.54 -8.00 -0.39
N LYS A 93 -31.62 -8.16 0.95
CA LYS A 93 -31.27 -7.11 1.90
C LYS A 93 -29.81 -7.18 2.38
N LEU A 94 -29.07 -8.24 2.02
CA LEU A 94 -27.65 -8.38 2.29
C LEU A 94 -26.90 -7.96 1.02
N GLY A 95 -25.87 -7.16 1.19
CA GLY A 95 -24.93 -6.85 0.10
C GLY A 95 -23.87 -7.93 -0.06
N ALA A 96 -22.93 -7.70 -0.95
CA ALA A 96 -21.76 -8.54 -1.07
C ALA A 96 -21.00 -8.59 0.27
N ALA A 97 -20.70 -9.81 0.74
CA ALA A 97 -20.01 -10.04 2.01
C ALA A 97 -18.59 -9.52 1.99
N ASP A 98 -18.13 -9.04 3.12
CA ASP A 98 -16.74 -8.68 3.38
C ASP A 98 -16.12 -9.52 4.51
N TYR A 99 -14.82 -9.46 4.66
CA TYR A 99 -14.10 -10.15 5.72
C TYR A 99 -12.85 -9.39 6.15
N LYS A 100 -12.42 -9.67 7.38
CA LYS A 100 -11.14 -9.23 7.93
C LYS A 100 -10.51 -10.38 8.70
N LEU A 101 -9.35 -10.84 8.25
CA LEU A 101 -8.62 -11.96 8.82
C LEU A 101 -7.23 -11.53 9.27
N ALA A 102 -6.77 -12.10 10.37
CA ALA A 102 -5.41 -11.96 10.86
C ALA A 102 -4.96 -13.29 11.48
N VAL A 103 -3.70 -13.62 11.25
CA VAL A 103 -3.04 -14.82 11.76
C VAL A 103 -1.69 -14.43 12.34
N HIS A 104 -1.39 -14.96 13.52
CA HIS A 104 -0.08 -14.91 14.14
C HIS A 104 0.50 -16.32 14.14
N LEU A 105 1.65 -16.49 13.53
CA LEU A 105 2.34 -17.78 13.48
C LEU A 105 3.18 -17.99 14.75
N PRO A 106 3.48 -19.25 15.12
CA PRO A 106 4.26 -19.56 16.32
C PRO A 106 5.68 -18.97 16.34
N ASP A 107 6.23 -18.67 15.18
CA ASP A 107 7.56 -18.06 15.00
C ASP A 107 7.55 -16.51 15.11
N GLY A 108 6.41 -15.92 15.48
CA GLY A 108 6.22 -14.50 15.66
C GLY A 108 5.85 -13.73 14.37
N ARG A 109 5.89 -14.36 13.21
CA ARG A 109 5.44 -13.74 11.95
C ARG A 109 3.92 -13.64 11.91
N SER A 110 3.43 -12.67 11.16
CA SER A 110 1.98 -12.44 11.05
C SER A 110 1.60 -12.15 9.62
N ALA A 111 0.39 -12.59 9.24
CA ALA A 111 -0.25 -12.17 8.01
C ALA A 111 -1.69 -11.72 8.29
N TYR A 112 -2.17 -10.80 7.49
CA TYR A 112 -3.53 -10.27 7.62
C TYR A 112 -4.09 -9.83 6.28
N THR A 113 -5.42 -9.81 6.20
CA THR A 113 -6.13 -9.22 5.06
C THR A 113 -6.33 -7.74 5.27
N PHE A 114 -6.20 -6.96 4.20
CA PHE A 114 -6.34 -5.51 4.26
C PHE A 114 -7.09 -4.98 3.05
N CYS A 115 -7.84 -3.88 3.25
CA CYS A 115 -8.59 -3.22 2.17
C CYS A 115 -9.34 -4.23 1.28
N MET A 116 -10.17 -5.07 1.92
CA MET A 116 -11.03 -6.04 1.22
C MET A 116 -12.05 -5.30 0.37
N CYS A 117 -12.21 -5.73 -0.86
CA CYS A 117 -13.05 -5.14 -1.89
C CYS A 117 -14.10 -6.16 -2.34
N PRO A 118 -15.31 -6.14 -1.73
CA PRO A 118 -16.40 -7.03 -2.15
C PRO A 118 -16.87 -6.69 -3.56
N GLY A 119 -17.16 -7.71 -4.38
CA GLY A 119 -17.58 -7.54 -5.76
C GLY A 119 -16.72 -6.55 -6.52
N GLY A 120 -15.41 -6.70 -6.40
CA GLY A 120 -14.44 -5.72 -6.87
C GLY A 120 -13.44 -6.28 -7.88
N VAL A 121 -12.42 -5.51 -8.15
CA VAL A 121 -11.36 -5.84 -9.11
C VAL A 121 -9.99 -5.51 -8.54
N VAL A 122 -8.98 -6.25 -8.99
CA VAL A 122 -7.57 -5.90 -8.76
C VAL A 122 -7.16 -4.86 -9.80
N VAL A 123 -6.52 -3.79 -9.34
CA VAL A 123 -6.16 -2.65 -10.20
C VAL A 123 -4.64 -2.41 -10.20
N PRO A 124 -4.08 -1.90 -11.31
CA PRO A 124 -2.70 -1.43 -11.35
C PRO A 124 -2.57 -0.15 -10.53
N ALA A 125 -1.55 -0.10 -9.66
CA ALA A 125 -1.30 1.00 -8.74
C ALA A 125 0.17 1.50 -8.78
N ALA A 126 0.94 1.12 -9.81
CA ALA A 126 2.30 1.61 -9.98
C ALA A 126 2.31 3.10 -10.30
N SER A 127 3.21 3.85 -9.69
CA SER A 127 3.45 5.28 -9.94
C SER A 127 4.84 5.56 -10.50
N GLU A 128 5.64 4.54 -10.72
CA GLU A 128 7.00 4.63 -11.28
C GLU A 128 7.13 3.66 -12.45
N GLU A 129 7.87 4.08 -13.49
CA GLU A 129 8.11 3.28 -14.68
C GLU A 129 8.90 2.01 -14.37
N GLY A 130 8.63 0.93 -15.12
CA GLY A 130 9.31 -0.35 -14.95
C GLY A 130 9.00 -1.08 -13.63
N ARG A 131 7.83 -0.80 -13.03
CA ARG A 131 7.37 -1.41 -11.77
C ARG A 131 5.92 -1.86 -11.85
N VAL A 132 5.59 -2.93 -11.15
CA VAL A 132 4.22 -3.42 -11.00
C VAL A 132 3.83 -3.36 -9.53
N VAL A 133 2.70 -2.74 -9.26
CA VAL A 133 2.05 -2.69 -7.96
C VAL A 133 0.57 -2.99 -8.15
N THR A 134 0.01 -3.86 -7.32
CA THR A 134 -1.41 -4.16 -7.30
C THR A 134 -2.11 -3.48 -6.13
N ASN A 135 -3.37 -3.12 -6.32
CA ASN A 135 -4.30 -2.70 -5.28
C ASN A 135 -5.69 -3.25 -5.63
N GLY A 136 -6.69 -3.02 -4.81
CA GLY A 136 -8.07 -3.44 -5.06
C GLY A 136 -9.02 -2.27 -5.04
N MET A 137 -10.13 -2.44 -5.75
CA MET A 137 -11.20 -1.46 -5.81
C MET A 137 -12.55 -2.16 -5.98
N SER A 138 -13.59 -1.66 -5.31
CA SER A 138 -14.98 -2.02 -5.60
C SER A 138 -15.65 -0.87 -6.32
N TYR A 139 -16.48 -1.20 -7.30
CA TYR A 139 -17.48 -0.26 -7.81
C TYR A 139 -18.57 -0.04 -6.75
N TYR A 140 -19.33 1.04 -6.88
CA TYR A 140 -20.40 1.34 -5.95
C TYR A 140 -21.41 0.19 -5.80
N ALA A 141 -21.74 -0.48 -6.90
CA ALA A 141 -22.67 -1.61 -6.91
C ALA A 141 -22.13 -2.88 -6.23
N ARG A 142 -20.79 -3.04 -6.12
CA ARG A 142 -20.14 -4.25 -5.56
C ARG A 142 -20.61 -5.54 -6.19
N ASP A 143 -20.80 -5.54 -7.50
CA ASP A 143 -21.48 -6.57 -8.30
C ASP A 143 -20.57 -7.35 -9.24
N ARG A 144 -19.25 -7.21 -9.07
CA ARG A 144 -18.27 -8.01 -9.83
C ARG A 144 -18.19 -9.44 -9.32
N GLU A 145 -17.74 -10.34 -10.18
CA GLU A 145 -17.68 -11.78 -9.90
C GLU A 145 -16.78 -12.13 -8.72
N ASN A 146 -15.67 -11.36 -8.54
CA ASN A 146 -14.69 -11.64 -7.51
C ASN A 146 -14.79 -10.69 -6.33
N ALA A 147 -14.55 -11.24 -5.14
CA ALA A 147 -14.08 -10.53 -3.97
C ALA A 147 -12.55 -10.48 -4.02
N ASN A 148 -11.93 -9.40 -3.60
CA ASN A 148 -10.47 -9.38 -3.44
C ASN A 148 -10.03 -8.67 -2.17
N SER A 149 -8.89 -9.05 -1.64
CA SER A 149 -8.22 -8.33 -0.55
C SER A 149 -6.70 -8.41 -0.69
N ALA A 150 -6.01 -7.44 -0.14
CA ALA A 150 -4.59 -7.63 0.13
C ALA A 150 -4.41 -8.75 1.16
N LEU A 151 -3.43 -9.61 0.94
CA LEU A 151 -2.92 -10.59 1.90
C LEU A 151 -1.47 -10.22 2.18
N LEU A 152 -1.21 -9.68 3.36
CA LEU A 152 0.00 -8.94 3.69
C LEU A 152 0.76 -9.58 4.85
N VAL A 153 2.08 -9.52 4.77
CA VAL A 153 3.03 -9.93 5.80
C VAL A 153 3.77 -8.70 6.31
N GLY A 154 3.87 -8.56 7.63
CA GLY A 154 4.62 -7.49 8.28
C GLY A 154 6.12 -7.60 7.99
N VAL A 155 6.75 -6.46 7.70
CA VAL A 155 8.19 -6.33 7.47
C VAL A 155 8.72 -5.09 8.17
N GLY A 156 9.94 -5.17 8.65
CA GLY A 156 10.60 -4.10 9.39
C GLY A 156 12.03 -3.81 8.92
N PRO A 157 12.71 -2.86 9.57
CA PRO A 157 14.09 -2.49 9.22
C PRO A 157 15.06 -3.67 9.15
N GLU A 158 14.86 -4.69 9.97
CA GLU A 158 15.64 -5.94 9.98
C GLU A 158 15.57 -6.69 8.63
N ASN A 159 14.51 -6.51 7.87
CA ASN A 159 14.32 -7.14 6.56
C ASN A 159 14.91 -6.32 5.40
N PHE A 160 15.16 -5.03 5.60
CA PHE A 160 15.67 -4.13 4.56
C PHE A 160 17.21 -4.16 4.43
N GLY A 161 17.88 -4.68 5.45
CA GLY A 161 19.33 -4.79 5.51
C GLY A 161 20.05 -3.46 5.73
N SER A 162 19.37 -2.42 6.22
CA SER A 162 19.93 -1.11 6.49
C SER A 162 19.00 -0.26 7.36
N ASP A 163 19.57 0.52 8.28
CA ASP A 163 18.88 1.51 9.11
C ASP A 163 18.67 2.87 8.39
N HIS A 164 19.07 2.97 7.13
CA HIS A 164 18.87 4.19 6.36
C HIS A 164 17.37 4.53 6.26
N PRO A 165 16.94 5.78 6.52
CA PRO A 165 15.52 6.16 6.55
C PRO A 165 14.72 5.77 5.31
N LEU A 166 15.34 5.74 4.14
CA LEU A 166 14.71 5.39 2.86
C LEU A 166 14.86 3.90 2.49
N SER A 167 15.48 3.06 3.34
CA SER A 167 15.77 1.65 3.02
C SER A 167 14.52 0.86 2.66
N GLY A 168 13.43 1.03 3.41
CA GLY A 168 12.15 0.37 3.14
C GLY A 168 11.55 0.79 1.79
N MET A 169 11.68 2.05 1.40
CA MET A 169 11.25 2.55 0.09
C MET A 169 12.06 1.92 -1.05
N TYR A 170 13.37 1.83 -0.92
CA TYR A 170 14.22 1.18 -1.91
C TYR A 170 13.96 -0.32 -1.98
N TRP A 171 13.65 -0.93 -0.84
CA TRP A 171 13.28 -2.34 -0.78
C TRP A 171 11.94 -2.61 -1.50
N GLN A 172 10.92 -1.76 -1.31
CA GLN A 172 9.67 -1.81 -2.08
C GLN A 172 9.93 -1.72 -3.59
N ARG A 173 10.76 -0.75 -4.03
CA ARG A 173 11.12 -0.60 -5.45
C ARG A 173 11.68 -1.88 -6.04
N ARG A 174 12.55 -2.59 -5.33
CA ARG A 174 13.12 -3.87 -5.81
C ARG A 174 12.05 -4.94 -6.00
N LEU A 175 11.09 -5.06 -5.07
CA LEU A 175 10.01 -6.02 -5.21
C LEU A 175 9.10 -5.67 -6.41
N GLU A 176 8.82 -4.39 -6.61
CA GLU A 176 8.00 -3.88 -7.70
C GLU A 176 8.69 -4.08 -9.07
N GLU A 177 10.01 -3.92 -9.15
CA GLU A 177 10.83 -4.23 -10.32
C GLU A 177 10.88 -5.73 -10.61
N ASN A 178 11.04 -6.55 -9.59
CA ASN A 178 10.99 -8.00 -9.73
C ASN A 178 9.62 -8.45 -10.26
N ALA A 179 8.53 -7.87 -9.75
CA ALA A 179 7.18 -8.13 -10.24
C ALA A 179 7.01 -7.72 -11.71
N PHE A 180 7.55 -6.57 -12.11
CA PHE A 180 7.54 -6.13 -13.49
C PHE A 180 8.26 -7.10 -14.43
N ARG A 181 9.46 -7.58 -14.04
CA ARG A 181 10.21 -8.58 -14.81
C ARG A 181 9.46 -9.92 -14.88
N ALA A 182 8.92 -10.38 -13.75
CA ALA A 182 8.12 -11.61 -13.70
C ALA A 182 6.82 -11.52 -14.51
N GLY A 183 6.25 -10.31 -14.65
CA GLY A 183 5.13 -10.01 -15.53
C GLY A 183 5.52 -9.85 -17.01
N GLY A 184 6.75 -10.24 -17.40
CA GLY A 184 7.23 -10.17 -18.79
C GLY A 184 7.58 -8.76 -19.26
N SER A 185 7.78 -7.81 -18.34
CA SER A 185 8.11 -6.40 -18.62
C SER A 185 7.07 -5.67 -19.47
N THR A 186 5.79 -6.07 -19.33
CA THR A 186 4.66 -5.53 -20.09
C THR A 186 3.60 -4.86 -19.22
N TYR A 187 3.87 -4.67 -17.94
CA TYR A 187 2.91 -4.29 -16.89
C TYR A 187 1.79 -5.31 -16.61
N ALA A 188 1.85 -6.50 -17.21
CA ALA A 188 1.11 -7.64 -16.68
C ALA A 188 1.68 -8.01 -15.29
N ALA A 189 0.84 -8.51 -14.41
CA ALA A 189 1.25 -8.84 -13.05
C ALA A 189 1.58 -10.33 -12.92
N PRO A 190 2.59 -10.73 -12.13
CA PRO A 190 2.78 -12.13 -11.77
C PRO A 190 1.58 -12.64 -10.97
N ALA A 191 1.13 -13.85 -11.28
CA ALA A 191 0.01 -14.49 -10.60
C ALA A 191 0.28 -15.96 -10.31
N GLN A 192 -0.28 -16.43 -9.20
CA GLN A 192 -0.20 -17.81 -8.75
C GLN A 192 -1.52 -18.26 -8.15
N ARG A 193 -1.94 -19.48 -8.41
CA ARG A 193 -3.10 -20.09 -7.75
C ARG A 193 -2.75 -20.47 -6.32
N VAL A 194 -3.74 -20.39 -5.43
CA VAL A 194 -3.58 -20.79 -4.02
C VAL A 194 -3.13 -22.24 -3.90
N GLU A 195 -3.73 -23.17 -4.65
CA GLU A 195 -3.34 -24.58 -4.64
C GLU A 195 -1.84 -24.78 -4.95
N ASP A 196 -1.33 -24.06 -5.93
CA ASP A 196 0.06 -24.20 -6.37
C ASP A 196 1.04 -23.61 -5.36
N LEU A 197 0.69 -22.46 -4.72
CA LEU A 197 1.48 -21.94 -3.59
C LEU A 197 1.51 -22.93 -2.43
N LEU A 198 0.36 -23.51 -2.06
CA LEU A 198 0.28 -24.48 -0.97
C LEU A 198 1.12 -25.74 -1.25
N LYS A 199 1.21 -26.15 -2.51
CA LYS A 199 2.03 -27.28 -2.99
C LYS A 199 3.48 -26.91 -3.28
N GLY A 200 3.88 -25.64 -3.08
CA GLY A 200 5.25 -25.16 -3.29
C GLY A 200 5.71 -25.24 -4.75
N ARG A 201 4.84 -24.96 -5.71
CA ARG A 201 5.15 -25.02 -7.15
C ARG A 201 4.59 -23.79 -7.89
N PRO A 202 5.19 -23.39 -9.00
CA PRO A 202 4.64 -22.33 -9.85
C PRO A 202 3.34 -22.78 -10.53
N SER A 203 2.44 -21.83 -10.81
CA SER A 203 1.26 -22.06 -11.64
C SER A 203 1.64 -21.96 -13.12
N VAL A 204 1.14 -22.92 -13.93
CA VAL A 204 1.32 -22.91 -15.39
C VAL A 204 0.12 -22.30 -16.11
N LYS A 205 -1.06 -22.27 -15.46
CA LYS A 205 -2.31 -21.73 -16.01
C LYS A 205 -3.28 -21.36 -14.89
N GLY A 206 -4.30 -20.59 -15.24
CA GLY A 206 -5.43 -20.31 -14.35
C GLY A 206 -6.35 -21.52 -14.15
N GLY A 207 -7.27 -21.34 -13.21
CA GLY A 207 -8.36 -22.27 -12.93
C GLY A 207 -9.72 -21.62 -13.17
N GLU A 208 -10.67 -21.89 -12.28
CA GLU A 208 -12.04 -21.37 -12.35
C GLU A 208 -12.11 -19.86 -12.14
N VAL A 209 -11.27 -19.29 -11.25
CA VAL A 209 -11.24 -17.85 -10.97
C VAL A 209 -10.49 -17.12 -12.06
N VAL A 210 -11.18 -16.22 -12.75
CA VAL A 210 -10.58 -15.36 -13.76
C VAL A 210 -9.99 -14.13 -13.08
N PRO A 211 -8.66 -13.88 -13.20
CA PRO A 211 -8.04 -12.68 -12.64
C PRO A 211 -8.66 -11.40 -13.18
N SER A 212 -9.00 -10.46 -12.30
CA SER A 212 -9.63 -9.20 -12.69
C SER A 212 -8.64 -8.09 -13.05
N TYR A 213 -7.33 -8.32 -12.91
CA TYR A 213 -6.28 -7.33 -13.18
C TYR A 213 -6.24 -6.94 -14.67
N ALA A 214 -6.57 -5.68 -14.96
CA ALA A 214 -6.85 -5.19 -16.31
C ALA A 214 -5.68 -5.26 -17.30
N ARG A 215 -4.42 -5.34 -16.81
CA ARG A 215 -3.21 -5.45 -17.65
C ARG A 215 -2.83 -6.89 -17.98
N GLY A 216 -3.67 -7.86 -17.56
CA GLY A 216 -3.38 -9.28 -17.69
C GLY A 216 -2.38 -9.80 -16.67
N VAL A 217 -2.27 -11.13 -16.59
CA VAL A 217 -1.38 -11.79 -15.64
C VAL A 217 -0.44 -12.76 -16.36
N VAL A 218 0.72 -12.98 -15.75
CA VAL A 218 1.69 -14.01 -16.13
C VAL A 218 1.70 -15.05 -15.02
N TRP A 219 1.30 -16.27 -15.37
CA TRP A 219 1.26 -17.39 -14.43
C TRP A 219 2.68 -17.84 -14.07
N GLY A 220 2.93 -18.03 -12.78
CA GLY A 220 4.23 -18.44 -12.25
C GLY A 220 4.17 -18.66 -10.75
N GLY A 221 5.28 -18.41 -10.08
CA GLY A 221 5.41 -18.40 -8.63
C GLY A 221 5.97 -17.06 -8.15
N PHE A 222 5.92 -16.83 -6.85
CA PHE A 222 6.44 -15.58 -6.24
C PHE A 222 7.87 -15.71 -5.74
N GLU A 223 8.57 -16.82 -5.97
CA GLU A 223 9.93 -17.09 -5.42
C GLU A 223 10.98 -16.09 -5.88
N HIS A 224 10.81 -15.51 -7.08
CA HIS A 224 11.71 -14.49 -7.62
C HIS A 224 11.16 -13.07 -7.47
N VAL A 225 9.99 -12.93 -6.87
CA VAL A 225 9.30 -11.65 -6.70
C VAL A 225 9.33 -11.18 -5.26
N LEU A 226 8.97 -12.06 -4.33
CA LEU A 226 8.92 -11.82 -2.90
C LEU A 226 10.04 -12.58 -2.18
N PRO A 227 10.53 -12.10 -1.04
CA PRO A 227 11.46 -12.85 -0.19
C PRO A 227 10.83 -14.18 0.29
N ALA A 228 11.67 -15.20 0.44
CA ALA A 228 11.23 -16.54 0.82
C ALA A 228 10.41 -16.57 2.13
N PHE A 229 10.79 -15.76 3.12
CA PHE A 229 10.03 -15.68 4.38
C PHE A 229 8.62 -15.10 4.18
N VAL A 230 8.43 -14.20 3.21
CA VAL A 230 7.10 -13.64 2.88
C VAL A 230 6.23 -14.71 2.24
N THR A 231 6.73 -15.39 1.21
CA THR A 231 5.97 -16.47 0.52
C THR A 231 5.64 -17.62 1.46
N GLU A 232 6.56 -18.00 2.33
CA GLU A 232 6.33 -19.02 3.35
C GLU A 232 5.27 -18.58 4.39
N THR A 233 5.33 -17.33 4.84
CA THR A 233 4.32 -16.78 5.76
C THR A 233 2.94 -16.75 5.11
N LEU A 234 2.83 -16.35 3.84
CA LEU A 234 1.56 -16.40 3.08
C LEU A 234 1.04 -17.84 3.01
N ARG A 235 1.89 -18.80 2.67
CA ARG A 235 1.54 -20.22 2.54
C ARG A 235 0.96 -20.78 3.84
N LEU A 236 1.63 -20.56 4.97
CA LEU A 236 1.18 -21.02 6.28
C LEU A 236 -0.11 -20.31 6.73
N SER A 237 -0.20 -19.01 6.46
CA SER A 237 -1.33 -18.18 6.93
C SER A 237 -2.62 -18.47 6.17
N ILE A 238 -2.58 -18.84 4.89
CA ILE A 238 -3.77 -19.20 4.10
C ILE A 238 -4.48 -20.41 4.74
N ALA A 239 -3.73 -21.43 5.17
CA ALA A 239 -4.30 -22.59 5.83
C ALA A 239 -4.96 -22.25 7.17
N GLU A 240 -4.37 -21.34 7.95
CA GLU A 240 -4.95 -20.88 9.21
C GLU A 240 -6.15 -19.94 8.99
N MET A 241 -6.13 -19.13 7.94
CA MET A 241 -7.25 -18.27 7.57
C MET A 241 -8.47 -19.06 7.11
N ASP A 242 -8.26 -20.20 6.44
CA ASP A 242 -9.35 -21.09 6.03
C ASP A 242 -10.12 -21.66 7.22
N ARG A 243 -9.47 -21.88 8.37
CA ARG A 243 -10.15 -22.30 9.61
C ARG A 243 -11.10 -21.23 10.15
N LYS A 244 -10.85 -19.95 9.80
CA LYS A 244 -11.67 -18.81 10.23
C LYS A 244 -12.73 -18.42 9.22
N LEU A 245 -12.45 -18.65 7.94
CA LEU A 245 -13.34 -18.38 6.82
C LEU A 245 -13.24 -19.55 5.82
N HIS A 246 -14.14 -20.49 5.90
CA HIS A 246 -14.13 -21.69 5.05
C HIS A 246 -14.16 -21.34 3.57
N GLY A 247 -13.21 -21.89 2.81
CA GLY A 247 -13.01 -21.63 1.41
C GLY A 247 -11.98 -20.53 1.13
N PHE A 248 -11.33 -19.96 2.15
CA PHE A 248 -10.25 -19.00 1.93
C PHE A 248 -9.04 -19.66 1.22
N ASN A 249 -8.84 -20.96 1.42
CA ASN A 249 -7.84 -21.78 0.70
C ASN A 249 -8.35 -22.36 -0.63
N PHE A 250 -9.43 -21.79 -1.20
CA PHE A 250 -9.99 -22.28 -2.45
C PHE A 250 -8.89 -22.53 -3.49
N PRO A 251 -8.80 -23.77 -4.06
CA PRO A 251 -7.66 -24.14 -4.91
C PRO A 251 -7.40 -23.20 -6.09
N ASP A 252 -8.47 -22.69 -6.69
CA ASP A 252 -8.43 -21.82 -7.85
C ASP A 252 -8.44 -20.32 -7.50
N ALA A 253 -8.46 -19.96 -6.21
CA ALA A 253 -8.26 -18.57 -5.82
C ALA A 253 -6.94 -18.05 -6.38
N VAL A 254 -6.95 -16.80 -6.87
CA VAL A 254 -5.82 -16.22 -7.59
C VAL A 254 -5.13 -15.17 -6.72
N MET A 255 -3.84 -15.32 -6.58
CA MET A 255 -2.97 -14.30 -6.00
C MET A 255 -2.29 -13.53 -7.12
N THR A 256 -2.39 -12.21 -7.09
CA THR A 256 -1.78 -11.30 -8.07
C THR A 256 -0.85 -10.32 -7.33
N GLY A 257 0.36 -10.15 -7.76
CA GLY A 257 1.37 -9.38 -7.02
C GLY A 257 2.12 -8.34 -7.84
N VAL A 258 2.73 -7.42 -7.13
CA VAL A 258 2.90 -7.34 -5.67
C VAL A 258 2.07 -6.21 -5.08
N GLU A 259 1.59 -6.38 -3.86
CA GLU A 259 1.06 -5.28 -3.07
C GLU A 259 2.12 -4.85 -2.05
N THR A 260 2.75 -3.72 -2.29
CA THR A 260 3.88 -3.20 -1.50
C THR A 260 3.56 -1.89 -0.80
N ARG A 261 2.43 -1.27 -1.15
CA ARG A 261 2.09 0.09 -0.74
C ARG A 261 0.89 0.15 0.20
N SER A 262 0.84 -0.77 1.17
CA SER A 262 -0.19 -0.80 2.21
C SER A 262 -0.05 0.34 3.22
N SER A 263 1.17 0.85 3.42
CA SER A 263 1.48 2.02 4.24
C SER A 263 2.86 2.59 3.91
N SER A 264 3.16 3.81 4.40
CA SER A 264 4.47 4.42 4.20
C SER A 264 5.58 3.62 4.87
N PRO A 265 6.70 3.35 4.19
CA PRO A 265 7.90 2.76 4.78
C PRO A 265 8.76 3.77 5.54
N ILE A 266 8.33 5.03 5.60
CA ILE A 266 9.06 6.17 6.15
C ILE A 266 8.18 6.86 7.18
N ARG A 267 8.80 7.38 8.24
CA ARG A 267 8.19 8.33 9.16
C ARG A 267 8.97 9.63 9.13
N ILE A 268 8.34 10.71 8.73
CA ILE A 268 8.88 12.07 8.86
C ILE A 268 8.63 12.51 10.30
N LEU A 269 9.68 12.84 11.04
CA LEU A 269 9.57 13.08 12.48
C LEU A 269 8.79 14.37 12.78
N ARG A 270 7.93 14.29 13.80
CA ARG A 270 7.22 15.42 14.40
C ARG A 270 7.05 15.19 15.90
N GLY A 271 7.03 16.27 16.66
CA GLY A 271 6.80 16.24 18.11
C GLY A 271 5.31 16.27 18.49
N ASP A 272 5.02 16.50 19.76
CA ASP A 272 3.66 16.55 20.32
C ASP A 272 2.83 17.69 19.74
N SER A 273 3.47 18.80 19.34
CA SER A 273 2.85 19.92 18.63
C SER A 273 2.49 19.60 17.18
N LEU A 274 2.71 18.35 16.73
CA LEU A 274 2.58 17.87 15.35
C LEU A 274 3.50 18.56 14.33
N GLN A 275 4.42 19.42 14.81
CA GLN A 275 5.42 20.07 14.01
C GLN A 275 6.71 19.24 13.97
N SER A 276 7.37 19.21 12.83
CA SER A 276 8.73 18.68 12.67
C SER A 276 9.73 19.48 13.53
N PRO A 277 10.91 18.92 13.86
CA PRO A 277 12.03 19.72 14.36
C PRO A 277 12.38 20.91 13.47
N LEU A 278 12.06 20.85 12.19
CA LEU A 278 12.08 22.01 11.31
C LEU A 278 10.83 22.86 11.55
N THR A 279 11.01 24.02 12.20
CA THR A 279 9.91 24.95 12.52
C THR A 279 9.13 25.34 11.26
N GLY A 280 7.78 25.34 11.35
CA GLY A 280 6.88 25.64 10.23
C GLY A 280 6.53 24.44 9.36
N LEU A 281 7.18 23.27 9.51
CA LEU A 281 6.87 22.05 8.76
C LEU A 281 5.99 21.11 9.60
N TYR A 282 4.83 20.71 9.05
CA TYR A 282 3.85 19.83 9.69
C TYR A 282 3.65 18.54 8.84
N PRO A 283 4.41 17.46 9.10
CA PRO A 283 4.21 16.18 8.43
C PRO A 283 2.83 15.59 8.77
N CYS A 284 2.06 15.18 7.76
CA CYS A 284 0.67 14.78 7.92
C CYS A 284 0.31 13.53 7.13
N GLY A 285 -0.56 12.72 7.73
CA GLY A 285 -1.23 11.62 7.08
C GLY A 285 -0.37 10.37 6.82
N GLU A 286 -0.80 9.58 5.86
CA GLU A 286 -0.20 8.28 5.55
C GLU A 286 1.23 8.41 5.02
N GLY A 287 1.49 9.35 4.12
CA GLY A 287 2.83 9.56 3.56
C GLY A 287 3.86 9.91 4.64
N ALA A 288 3.48 10.73 5.60
CA ALA A 288 4.35 11.08 6.73
C ALA A 288 4.50 9.95 7.78
N GLY A 289 3.79 8.82 7.61
CA GLY A 289 3.91 7.63 8.46
C GLY A 289 3.01 7.62 9.71
N TYR A 290 1.98 8.49 9.78
CA TYR A 290 1.09 8.63 10.95
C TYR A 290 -0.32 8.08 10.73
N ALA A 291 -0.62 7.59 9.55
CA ALA A 291 -1.89 6.94 9.22
C ALA A 291 -1.65 5.71 8.34
N GLY A 292 -2.61 4.79 8.31
CA GLY A 292 -2.57 3.58 7.49
C GLY A 292 -3.85 3.35 6.72
N GLY A 293 -4.63 4.41 6.43
CA GLY A 293 -5.85 4.32 5.65
C GLY A 293 -6.58 5.65 5.56
N ILE A 294 -7.65 5.70 4.75
CA ILE A 294 -8.36 6.93 4.36
C ILE A 294 -8.86 7.70 5.59
N VAL A 295 -9.62 7.04 6.48
CA VAL A 295 -10.21 7.70 7.65
C VAL A 295 -9.15 8.18 8.63
N SER A 296 -8.12 7.36 8.90
CA SER A 296 -7.03 7.74 9.81
C SER A 296 -6.19 8.89 9.24
N ALA A 297 -5.99 8.94 7.91
CA ALA A 297 -5.30 10.05 7.27
C ALA A 297 -6.11 11.36 7.35
N ALA A 298 -7.44 11.28 7.16
CA ALA A 298 -8.33 12.43 7.33
C ALA A 298 -8.33 12.94 8.78
N ALA A 299 -8.41 12.04 9.76
CA ALA A 299 -8.36 12.40 11.19
C ALA A 299 -7.03 13.05 11.57
N ASP A 300 -5.91 12.54 11.04
CA ASP A 300 -4.60 13.16 11.25
C ASP A 300 -4.52 14.55 10.61
N GLY A 301 -5.10 14.72 9.41
CA GLY A 301 -5.21 16.02 8.74
C GLY A 301 -5.94 17.06 9.59
N ILE A 302 -7.07 16.68 10.19
CA ILE A 302 -7.84 17.56 11.09
C ILE A 302 -6.99 17.97 12.31
N ARG A 303 -6.29 17.01 12.94
CA ARG A 303 -5.43 17.29 14.09
C ARG A 303 -4.31 18.27 13.74
N VAL A 304 -3.66 18.06 12.61
CA VAL A 304 -2.59 18.95 12.13
C VAL A 304 -3.13 20.35 11.84
N ALA A 305 -4.29 20.47 11.18
CA ALA A 305 -4.92 21.75 10.90
C ALA A 305 -5.23 22.52 12.19
N LEU A 306 -5.77 21.85 13.21
CA LEU A 306 -6.05 22.43 14.52
C LEU A 306 -4.77 22.91 15.21
N ALA A 307 -3.69 22.13 15.15
CA ALA A 307 -2.39 22.54 15.74
C ALA A 307 -1.80 23.77 15.05
N VAL A 308 -1.91 23.86 13.72
CA VAL A 308 -1.50 25.05 12.96
C VAL A 308 -2.31 26.27 13.38
N LEU A 309 -3.65 26.15 13.47
CA LEU A 309 -4.53 27.25 13.87
C LEU A 309 -4.24 27.73 15.29
N GLN A 310 -4.04 26.83 16.25
CA GLN A 310 -3.71 27.19 17.63
C GLN A 310 -2.42 28.00 17.71
N LYS A 311 -1.38 27.57 17.00
CA LYS A 311 -0.09 28.28 16.98
C LYS A 311 -0.16 29.71 16.35
N HIS A 312 -1.08 29.92 15.42
CA HIS A 312 -1.22 31.20 14.74
C HIS A 312 -2.32 32.10 15.37
N ALA A 313 -3.04 31.62 16.39
CA ALA A 313 -4.00 32.39 17.18
C ALA A 313 -3.36 33.05 18.43
N GLU A 314 -2.18 32.59 18.83
CA GLU A 314 -1.31 33.17 19.86
C GLU A 314 -0.38 34.24 19.26
#